data_860a984cca841c8d69149b2e9b06830c
#
_entry.id   860a984cca841c8d69149b2e9b06830c
#
_cell.length_a   1.000
_cell.length_b   1.000
_cell.length_c   1.000
_cell.angle_alpha   90.00
_cell.angle_beta   90.00
_cell.angle_gamma   90.00
#
_symmetry.space_group_name_H-M   'P 1'
#
loop_
_entity.id
_entity.type
_entity.pdbx_description
1 polymer ?
#
loop_
_entity_poly.entity_id
_entity_poly.type
_entity_poly.pdbx_seq_one_letter_code
_entity_poly.pdbx_strand_id
1 'polypeptide(L)'
;MIYLATQKGVNKAESEDAILLGHEVISDSIGEYEIPQSGFVCVADGVGGHNGGRIASHYVLEALANCAPEHNQLRDAVIQINTDLLNESAKRQEFSEMATTLSGIYLSGKSTSIIHIGNTRIYAKQGNYLKQLTSDHTVYEWLRSLGRFEEAENCKRNEIVACLGGGELKLAERLTVFELNQYSTLLFTTDGIHDHISLDLLEDLVSSGKDGVTICEEILSAAVAAESKDDLTVMLLVRQEENNGIQV
;
A
#
# COMPACT_ATOMS: atom_id res chain seq x y z
N MET A 1 -0.27 4.32 -17.13
CA MET A 1 0.00 2.87 -17.01
C MET A 1 0.30 2.53 -15.58
N ILE A 2 -0.01 1.34 -15.15
CA ILE A 2 0.40 0.76 -13.87
C ILE A 2 1.30 -0.42 -14.18
N TYR A 3 2.44 -0.50 -13.52
CA TYR A 3 3.37 -1.60 -13.56
C TYR A 3 3.49 -2.15 -12.14
N LEU A 4 3.51 -3.45 -12.00
CA LEU A 4 3.60 -4.08 -10.68
C LEU A 4 4.43 -5.35 -10.69
N ALA A 5 4.99 -5.66 -9.53
CA ALA A 5 5.55 -6.96 -9.22
C ALA A 5 5.19 -7.28 -7.76
N THR A 6 4.55 -8.42 -7.56
CA THR A 6 4.23 -8.94 -6.22
C THR A 6 4.58 -10.41 -6.17
N GLN A 7 5.23 -10.81 -5.08
CA GLN A 7 5.75 -12.16 -4.86
C GLN A 7 5.64 -12.52 -3.38
N LYS A 8 5.20 -13.73 -3.11
CA LYS A 8 5.16 -14.27 -1.75
C LYS A 8 6.55 -14.39 -1.13
N GLY A 9 6.61 -14.24 0.18
CA GLY A 9 7.80 -14.38 1.00
C GLY A 9 8.34 -15.79 1.06
N VAL A 10 9.57 -15.90 1.55
CA VAL A 10 10.24 -17.19 1.69
C VAL A 10 9.52 -18.06 2.73
N ASN A 11 9.20 -19.30 2.33
CA ASN A 11 8.46 -20.28 3.14
C ASN A 11 6.97 -19.97 3.39
N LYS A 12 6.38 -18.94 2.76
CA LYS A 12 4.93 -18.75 2.75
C LYS A 12 4.28 -19.63 1.67
N ALA A 13 3.09 -20.16 1.94
CA ALA A 13 2.32 -20.93 0.96
C ALA A 13 1.74 -20.01 -0.12
N GLU A 14 1.21 -18.85 0.30
CA GLU A 14 0.60 -17.81 -0.51
C GLU A 14 1.03 -16.45 0.03
N SER A 15 0.97 -15.41 -0.80
CA SER A 15 1.21 -14.02 -0.37
C SER A 15 0.06 -13.53 0.50
N GLU A 16 0.38 -12.78 1.55
CA GLU A 16 -0.58 -12.00 2.34
C GLU A 16 -0.75 -10.59 1.77
N ASP A 17 0.19 -10.17 0.90
CA ASP A 17 0.08 -8.95 0.11
C ASP A 17 -0.93 -9.12 -1.02
N ALA A 18 -1.68 -8.06 -1.31
CA ALA A 18 -2.56 -7.98 -2.46
C ALA A 18 -2.65 -6.54 -3.01
N ILE A 19 -2.95 -6.44 -4.30
CA ILE A 19 -3.13 -5.18 -5.04
C ILE A 19 -4.55 -5.14 -5.58
N LEU A 20 -5.22 -3.99 -5.49
CA LEU A 20 -6.50 -3.72 -6.16
C LEU A 20 -6.29 -2.74 -7.32
N LEU A 21 -6.73 -3.12 -8.50
CA LEU A 21 -6.81 -2.26 -9.69
C LEU A 21 -8.27 -2.15 -10.15
N GLY A 22 -8.96 -1.10 -9.72
CA GLY A 22 -10.38 -0.93 -10.02
C GLY A 22 -11.25 -2.02 -9.40
N HIS A 23 -11.46 -3.12 -10.12
CA HIS A 23 -12.28 -4.25 -9.65
C HIS A 23 -11.49 -5.57 -9.56
N GLU A 24 -10.23 -5.58 -9.93
CA GLU A 24 -9.39 -6.78 -9.95
C GLU A 24 -8.45 -6.79 -8.74
N VAL A 25 -8.48 -7.88 -7.97
CA VAL A 25 -7.54 -8.14 -6.86
C VAL A 25 -6.45 -9.09 -7.36
N ILE A 26 -5.20 -8.69 -7.21
CA ILE A 26 -4.01 -9.34 -7.77
C ILE A 26 -3.04 -9.69 -6.65
N SER A 27 -2.49 -10.91 -6.69
CA SER A 27 -1.38 -11.37 -5.84
C SER A 27 -0.43 -12.25 -6.65
N ASP A 28 0.83 -12.37 -6.24
CA ASP A 28 1.86 -13.23 -6.86
C ASP A 28 1.92 -13.06 -8.40
N SER A 29 2.03 -11.80 -8.87
CA SER A 29 1.98 -11.47 -10.29
C SER A 29 3.01 -10.40 -10.66
N ILE A 30 3.40 -10.38 -11.94
CA ILE A 30 4.21 -9.32 -12.55
C ILE A 30 3.52 -8.91 -13.85
N GLY A 31 3.38 -7.62 -14.09
CA GLY A 31 2.73 -7.17 -15.32
C GLY A 31 2.51 -5.67 -15.42
N GLU A 32 1.85 -5.29 -16.53
CA GLU A 32 1.41 -3.93 -16.80
C GLU A 32 -0.11 -3.87 -17.01
N TYR A 33 -0.71 -2.78 -16.56
CA TYR A 33 -2.16 -2.58 -16.56
C TYR A 33 -2.50 -1.13 -16.89
N GLU A 34 -3.70 -0.91 -17.39
CA GLU A 34 -4.21 0.44 -17.59
C GLU A 34 -4.64 1.06 -16.25
N ILE A 35 -4.45 2.39 -16.11
CA ILE A 35 -5.01 3.11 -14.97
C ILE A 35 -6.53 3.13 -15.12
N PRO A 36 -7.31 2.66 -14.13
CA PRO A 36 -8.76 2.73 -14.19
C PRO A 36 -9.24 4.19 -14.26
N GLN A 37 -10.33 4.42 -14.98
CA GLN A 37 -10.91 5.77 -15.09
C GLN A 37 -11.47 6.28 -13.76
N SER A 38 -11.93 5.37 -12.92
CA SER A 38 -12.44 5.65 -11.57
C SER A 38 -12.29 4.42 -10.69
N GLY A 39 -12.40 4.61 -9.36
CA GLY A 39 -12.29 3.53 -8.38
C GLY A 39 -10.96 3.52 -7.65
N PHE A 40 -10.68 2.42 -6.99
CA PHE A 40 -9.52 2.29 -6.12
C PHE A 40 -8.33 1.66 -6.85
N VAL A 41 -7.13 2.15 -6.54
CA VAL A 41 -5.85 1.52 -6.85
C VAL A 41 -5.09 1.45 -5.52
N CYS A 42 -4.98 0.26 -4.94
CA CYS A 42 -4.50 0.08 -3.57
C CYS A 42 -3.54 -1.09 -3.46
N VAL A 43 -2.68 -1.02 -2.44
CA VAL A 43 -1.87 -2.13 -1.94
C VAL A 43 -2.28 -2.38 -0.50
N ALA A 44 -2.45 -3.63 -0.14
CA ALA A 44 -2.75 -4.11 1.20
C ALA A 44 -1.74 -5.19 1.57
N ASP A 45 -1.14 -5.05 2.75
CA ASP A 45 -0.23 -6.01 3.36
C ASP A 45 -0.95 -6.65 4.54
N GLY A 46 -1.17 -7.94 4.44
CA GLY A 46 -1.94 -8.69 5.42
C GLY A 46 -1.11 -9.13 6.61
N VAL A 47 -1.60 -8.87 7.80
CA VAL A 47 -0.95 -9.20 9.07
C VAL A 47 -1.84 -10.16 9.87
N GLY A 48 -1.27 -11.28 10.31
CA GLY A 48 -1.99 -12.23 11.17
C GLY A 48 -1.51 -13.66 10.98
N GLY A 49 -1.55 -14.45 12.05
CA GLY A 49 -1.19 -15.87 11.99
C GLY A 49 -2.22 -16.72 11.22
N HIS A 50 -1.80 -17.92 10.76
CA HIS A 50 -2.70 -18.93 10.15
C HIS A 50 -3.50 -18.43 8.93
N ASN A 51 -2.86 -17.73 7.98
CA ASN A 51 -3.49 -17.12 6.80
C ASN A 51 -4.48 -15.97 7.11
N GLY A 52 -4.53 -15.48 8.34
CA GLY A 52 -5.41 -14.37 8.72
C GLY A 52 -5.09 -13.08 7.95
N GLY A 53 -3.80 -12.80 7.70
CA GLY A 53 -3.35 -11.65 6.93
C GLY A 53 -3.90 -11.66 5.50
N ARG A 54 -3.73 -12.78 4.79
CA ARG A 54 -4.24 -12.94 3.43
C ARG A 54 -5.76 -12.77 3.34
N ILE A 55 -6.49 -13.34 4.29
CA ILE A 55 -7.96 -13.19 4.33
C ILE A 55 -8.34 -11.72 4.54
N ALA A 56 -7.64 -11.01 5.44
CA ALA A 56 -7.92 -9.60 5.72
C ALA A 56 -7.61 -8.69 4.51
N SER A 57 -6.42 -8.84 3.88
CA SER A 57 -6.04 -8.03 2.72
C SER A 57 -7.00 -8.22 1.55
N HIS A 58 -7.32 -9.47 1.21
CA HIS A 58 -8.29 -9.78 0.15
C HIS A 58 -9.69 -9.27 0.47
N TYR A 59 -10.19 -9.51 1.70
CA TYR A 59 -11.52 -9.04 2.12
C TYR A 59 -11.67 -7.52 1.95
N VAL A 60 -10.68 -6.75 2.43
CA VAL A 60 -10.70 -5.29 2.34
C VAL A 60 -10.67 -4.83 0.88
N LEU A 61 -9.79 -5.41 0.07
CA LEU A 61 -9.66 -5.02 -1.33
C LEU A 61 -10.89 -5.42 -2.17
N GLU A 62 -11.46 -6.60 -1.94
CA GLU A 62 -12.71 -7.04 -2.59
C GLU A 62 -13.91 -6.16 -2.19
N ALA A 63 -13.99 -5.74 -0.92
CA ALA A 63 -15.02 -4.80 -0.47
C ALA A 63 -14.86 -3.43 -1.12
N LEU A 64 -13.64 -2.91 -1.24
CA LEU A 64 -13.34 -1.67 -1.96
C LEU A 64 -13.64 -1.78 -3.46
N ALA A 65 -13.35 -2.92 -4.10
CA ALA A 65 -13.64 -3.18 -5.51
C ALA A 65 -15.14 -3.04 -5.84
N ASN A 66 -16.01 -3.32 -4.86
CA ASN A 66 -17.46 -3.24 -4.98
C ASN A 66 -18.05 -1.95 -4.39
N CYS A 67 -17.21 -1.00 -3.99
CA CYS A 67 -17.58 0.25 -3.36
C CYS A 67 -17.31 1.43 -4.29
N ALA A 68 -18.27 2.35 -4.42
CA ALA A 68 -18.13 3.57 -5.21
C ALA A 68 -18.61 4.79 -4.39
N PRO A 69 -17.88 5.14 -3.31
CA PRO A 69 -18.29 6.25 -2.44
C PRO A 69 -18.12 7.59 -3.13
N GLU A 70 -18.91 8.58 -2.69
CA GLU A 70 -18.59 9.96 -3.00
C GLU A 70 -17.28 10.36 -2.30
N HIS A 71 -16.58 11.35 -2.86
CA HIS A 71 -15.26 11.78 -2.37
C HIS A 71 -15.24 12.11 -0.87
N ASN A 72 -16.26 12.77 -0.37
CA ASN A 72 -16.43 13.15 1.05
C ASN A 72 -16.82 11.97 1.96
N GLN A 73 -17.15 10.81 1.41
CA GLN A 73 -17.56 9.60 2.13
C GLN A 73 -16.47 8.52 2.15
N LEU A 74 -15.30 8.77 1.56
CA LEU A 74 -14.21 7.79 1.47
C LEU A 74 -13.79 7.23 2.82
N ARG A 75 -13.62 8.11 3.81
CA ARG A 75 -13.25 7.69 5.18
C ARG A 75 -14.32 6.78 5.78
N ASP A 76 -15.58 7.18 5.68
CA ASP A 76 -16.69 6.43 6.27
C ASP A 76 -16.86 5.06 5.60
N ALA A 77 -16.67 5.00 4.28
CA ALA A 77 -16.70 3.74 3.53
C ALA A 77 -15.62 2.76 4.00
N VAL A 78 -14.38 3.21 4.19
CA VAL A 78 -13.28 2.36 4.69
C VAL A 78 -13.52 1.93 6.14
N ILE A 79 -14.04 2.82 7.00
CA ILE A 79 -14.39 2.49 8.39
C ILE A 79 -15.54 1.47 8.44
N GLN A 80 -16.51 1.56 7.53
CA GLN A 80 -17.57 0.55 7.44
C GLN A 80 -17.00 -0.81 7.03
N ILE A 81 -16.11 -0.86 6.04
CA ILE A 81 -15.41 -2.09 5.63
C ILE A 81 -14.63 -2.69 6.81
N ASN A 82 -13.94 -1.86 7.60
CA ASN A 82 -13.27 -2.30 8.82
C ASN A 82 -14.23 -2.92 9.83
N THR A 83 -15.40 -2.31 10.02
CA THR A 83 -16.44 -2.83 10.92
C THR A 83 -16.94 -4.19 10.46
N ASP A 84 -17.13 -4.36 9.15
CA ASP A 84 -17.57 -5.62 8.56
C ASP A 84 -16.48 -6.71 8.66
N LEU A 85 -15.21 -6.35 8.45
CA LEU A 85 -14.05 -7.23 8.67
C LEU A 85 -13.99 -7.73 10.11
N LEU A 86 -14.16 -6.85 11.09
CA LEU A 86 -14.19 -7.23 12.52
C LEU A 86 -15.37 -8.15 12.85
N ASN A 87 -16.53 -7.93 12.24
CA ASN A 87 -17.69 -8.81 12.41
C ASN A 87 -17.44 -10.21 11.79
N GLU A 88 -16.76 -10.29 10.65
CA GLU A 88 -16.34 -11.56 10.05
C GLU A 88 -15.29 -12.29 10.90
N SER A 89 -14.30 -11.55 11.39
CA SER A 89 -13.27 -12.04 12.30
C SER A 89 -13.88 -12.68 13.57
N ALA A 90 -14.84 -12.01 14.17
CA ALA A 90 -15.51 -12.50 15.39
C ALA A 90 -16.28 -13.82 15.23
N LYS A 91 -16.64 -14.20 13.99
CA LYS A 91 -17.32 -15.48 13.70
C LYS A 91 -16.38 -16.67 13.70
N ARG A 92 -15.06 -16.44 13.59
CA ARG A 92 -14.04 -17.48 13.44
C ARG A 92 -12.89 -17.22 14.40
N GLN A 93 -12.85 -17.98 15.50
CA GLN A 93 -11.85 -17.78 16.55
C GLN A 93 -10.39 -17.88 16.04
N GLU A 94 -10.14 -18.68 15.03
CA GLU A 94 -8.82 -18.85 14.39
C GLU A 94 -8.33 -17.61 13.63
N PHE A 95 -9.25 -16.69 13.27
CA PHE A 95 -8.96 -15.45 12.54
C PHE A 95 -9.27 -14.19 13.36
N SER A 96 -9.38 -14.31 14.68
CA SER A 96 -9.75 -13.20 15.58
C SER A 96 -8.81 -11.99 15.49
N GLU A 97 -7.56 -12.21 15.06
CA GLU A 97 -6.52 -11.17 14.94
C GLU A 97 -6.17 -10.83 13.47
N MET A 98 -6.99 -11.32 12.52
CA MET A 98 -6.74 -10.98 11.11
C MET A 98 -6.77 -9.46 10.89
N ALA A 99 -5.73 -8.94 10.26
CA ALA A 99 -5.55 -7.52 10.03
C ALA A 99 -4.86 -7.27 8.69
N THR A 100 -4.95 -6.03 8.21
CA THR A 100 -4.23 -5.61 7.03
C THR A 100 -3.93 -4.11 7.07
N THR A 101 -2.84 -3.72 6.45
CA THR A 101 -2.59 -2.34 6.05
C THR A 101 -3.48 -1.97 4.84
N LEU A 102 -3.56 -0.72 4.52
CA LEU A 102 -4.16 -0.24 3.27
C LEU A 102 -3.48 1.06 2.86
N SER A 103 -2.88 1.08 1.67
CA SER A 103 -2.36 2.31 1.06
C SER A 103 -2.77 2.36 -0.40
N GLY A 104 -3.40 3.45 -0.80
CA GLY A 104 -3.91 3.54 -2.16
C GLY A 104 -4.38 4.91 -2.55
N ILE A 105 -4.87 4.99 -3.77
CA ILE A 105 -5.56 6.16 -4.29
C ILE A 105 -6.99 5.79 -4.70
N TYR A 106 -7.88 6.75 -4.54
CA TYR A 106 -9.22 6.73 -5.10
C TYR A 106 -9.32 7.75 -6.23
N LEU A 107 -9.70 7.27 -7.40
CA LEU A 107 -9.87 8.05 -8.62
C LEU A 107 -11.36 8.37 -8.81
N SER A 108 -11.73 9.65 -8.80
CA SER A 108 -13.10 10.12 -9.01
C SER A 108 -13.11 11.32 -9.96
N GLY A 109 -13.35 11.06 -11.23
CA GLY A 109 -13.30 12.08 -12.27
C GLY A 109 -11.93 12.73 -12.36
N LYS A 110 -11.83 14.03 -12.02
CA LYS A 110 -10.55 14.78 -12.02
C LYS A 110 -9.83 14.79 -10.69
N SER A 111 -10.45 14.31 -9.62
CA SER A 111 -9.86 14.30 -8.27
C SER A 111 -9.21 12.95 -7.98
N THR A 112 -8.14 13.01 -7.21
CA THR A 112 -7.45 11.84 -6.68
C THR A 112 -7.28 12.03 -5.19
N SER A 113 -7.67 11.04 -4.39
CA SER A 113 -7.42 11.03 -2.96
C SER A 113 -6.50 9.91 -2.56
N ILE A 114 -5.59 10.17 -1.64
CA ILE A 114 -4.83 9.13 -0.95
C ILE A 114 -5.66 8.61 0.21
N ILE A 115 -5.60 7.29 0.39
CA ILE A 115 -6.12 6.56 1.54
C ILE A 115 -4.95 5.80 2.14
N HIS A 116 -4.74 5.91 3.46
CA HIS A 116 -3.62 5.25 4.09
C HIS A 116 -3.87 4.86 5.54
N ILE A 117 -3.52 3.62 5.87
CA ILE A 117 -3.39 3.09 7.22
C ILE A 117 -2.37 1.95 7.23
N GLY A 118 -1.48 1.93 8.22
CA GLY A 118 -0.41 0.93 8.35
C GLY A 118 0.97 1.49 8.00
N ASN A 119 1.85 0.65 7.49
CA ASN A 119 3.23 0.98 7.10
C ASN A 119 3.53 0.79 5.61
N THR A 120 2.56 0.34 4.82
CA THR A 120 2.68 0.35 3.33
C THR A 120 2.83 1.79 2.84
N ARG A 121 3.83 2.06 2.01
CA ARG A 121 4.21 3.44 1.64
C ARG A 121 3.78 3.83 0.24
N ILE A 122 3.46 5.12 0.09
CA ILE A 122 3.24 5.77 -1.20
C ILE A 122 4.25 6.91 -1.34
N TYR A 123 4.97 6.91 -2.46
CA TYR A 123 5.90 7.97 -2.82
C TYR A 123 5.45 8.66 -4.11
N ALA A 124 5.69 9.98 -4.20
CA ALA A 124 5.59 10.72 -5.45
C ALA A 124 6.98 11.03 -6.00
N LYS A 125 7.20 10.76 -7.29
CA LYS A 125 8.44 11.11 -7.96
C LYS A 125 8.50 12.63 -8.20
N GLN A 126 9.59 13.26 -7.78
CA GLN A 126 9.88 14.69 -7.96
C GLN A 126 11.30 14.83 -8.56
N GLY A 127 11.37 14.98 -9.87
CA GLY A 127 12.64 14.86 -10.59
C GLY A 127 13.21 13.46 -10.44
N ASN A 128 14.40 13.33 -9.85
CA ASN A 128 15.05 12.04 -9.57
C ASN A 128 14.79 11.53 -8.14
N TYR A 129 14.07 12.27 -7.31
CA TYR A 129 13.81 11.95 -5.91
C TYR A 129 12.42 11.37 -5.70
N LEU A 130 12.26 10.59 -4.63
CA LEU A 130 11.01 10.05 -4.16
C LEU A 130 10.60 10.74 -2.86
N LYS A 131 9.50 11.48 -2.91
CA LYS A 131 8.90 12.08 -1.71
C LYS A 131 7.86 11.13 -1.14
N GLN A 132 8.08 10.60 0.06
CA GLN A 132 7.06 9.83 0.77
C GLN A 132 5.84 10.71 1.08
N LEU A 133 4.65 10.27 0.70
CA LEU A 133 3.38 10.96 0.91
C LEU A 133 2.63 10.45 2.14
N THR A 134 2.87 9.21 2.54
CA THR A 134 2.27 8.56 3.72
C THR A 134 3.22 8.63 4.91
N SER A 135 2.70 8.49 6.11
CA SER A 135 3.51 8.34 7.33
C SER A 135 3.20 6.98 7.95
N ASP A 136 4.22 6.19 8.22
CA ASP A 136 4.05 4.85 8.77
C ASP A 136 3.37 4.89 10.15
N HIS A 137 2.36 4.07 10.33
CA HIS A 137 1.69 3.91 11.62
C HIS A 137 2.37 2.81 12.42
N THR A 138 3.62 3.04 12.82
CA THR A 138 4.43 2.12 13.62
C THR A 138 4.75 2.68 15.00
N VAL A 139 5.16 1.81 15.94
CA VAL A 139 5.65 2.21 17.26
C VAL A 139 6.84 3.15 17.10
N TYR A 140 7.73 2.88 16.15
CA TYR A 140 8.91 3.69 15.85
C TYR A 140 8.53 5.14 15.51
N GLU A 141 7.66 5.33 14.51
CA GLU A 141 7.23 6.66 14.07
C GLU A 141 6.38 7.38 15.15
N TRP A 142 5.57 6.63 15.90
CA TRP A 142 4.83 7.18 17.02
C TRP A 142 5.75 7.73 18.11
N LEU A 143 6.77 6.98 18.53
CA LEU A 143 7.77 7.44 19.52
C LEU A 143 8.54 8.65 19.02
N ARG A 144 8.94 8.65 17.73
CA ARG A 144 9.62 9.80 17.11
C ARG A 144 8.75 11.07 17.14
N SER A 145 7.46 10.94 16.84
CA SER A 145 6.51 12.07 16.86
C SER A 145 6.34 12.68 18.24
N LEU A 146 6.61 11.90 19.31
CA LEU A 146 6.63 12.37 20.70
C LEU A 146 8.00 12.91 21.15
N GLY A 147 9.02 12.94 20.27
CA GLY A 147 10.39 13.32 20.61
C GLY A 147 11.14 12.27 21.43
N ARG A 148 10.62 11.04 21.54
CA ARG A 148 11.21 9.92 22.30
C ARG A 148 12.20 9.12 21.44
N PHE A 149 13.21 9.80 20.92
CA PHE A 149 14.14 9.24 19.91
C PHE A 149 14.92 8.03 20.41
N GLU A 150 15.42 8.06 21.66
CA GLU A 150 16.16 6.94 22.23
C GLU A 150 15.32 5.68 22.35
N GLU A 151 14.05 5.81 22.72
CA GLU A 151 13.13 4.68 22.81
C GLU A 151 12.74 4.18 21.41
N ALA A 152 12.59 5.07 20.45
CA ALA A 152 12.34 4.71 19.07
C ALA A 152 13.48 3.83 18.49
N GLU A 153 14.74 4.19 18.75
CA GLU A 153 15.87 3.39 18.24
C GLU A 153 15.98 1.99 18.91
N ASN A 154 15.31 1.77 20.03
CA ASN A 154 15.30 0.50 20.76
C ASN A 154 14.01 -0.33 20.55
N CYS A 155 13.02 0.15 19.78
CA CYS A 155 11.81 -0.60 19.49
C CYS A 155 11.91 -1.36 18.15
N LYS A 156 10.96 -2.26 17.89
CA LYS A 156 10.79 -2.83 16.55
C LYS A 156 10.27 -1.75 15.60
N ARG A 157 11.00 -1.50 14.51
CA ARG A 157 10.68 -0.45 13.56
C ARG A 157 9.38 -0.67 12.81
N ASN A 158 9.06 -1.93 12.50
CA ASN A 158 7.88 -2.34 11.73
C ASN A 158 6.68 -2.79 12.58
N GLU A 159 6.70 -2.61 13.91
CA GLU A 159 5.56 -2.92 14.77
C GLU A 159 4.43 -1.91 14.54
N ILE A 160 3.35 -2.39 13.90
CA ILE A 160 2.20 -1.58 13.49
C ILE A 160 1.33 -1.20 14.70
N VAL A 161 0.89 0.06 14.76
CA VAL A 161 -0.03 0.59 15.78
C VAL A 161 -1.40 0.99 15.19
N ALA A 162 -1.58 0.83 13.89
CA ALA A 162 -2.85 1.08 13.21
C ALA A 162 -2.99 0.22 11.96
N CYS A 163 -4.14 -0.41 11.81
CA CYS A 163 -4.49 -1.30 10.70
C CYS A 163 -6.02 -1.40 10.56
N LEU A 164 -6.49 -2.08 9.55
CA LEU A 164 -7.86 -2.56 9.45
C LEU A 164 -7.92 -3.98 10.02
N GLY A 165 -8.97 -4.31 10.78
CA GLY A 165 -9.06 -5.56 11.54
C GLY A 165 -8.34 -5.50 12.89
N GLY A 166 -7.63 -6.56 13.26
CA GLY A 166 -6.84 -6.64 14.49
C GLY A 166 -7.65 -6.69 15.79
N GLY A 167 -8.95 -7.03 15.71
CA GLY A 167 -9.83 -7.22 16.87
C GLY A 167 -10.38 -5.93 17.49
N GLU A 168 -9.90 -4.74 17.15
CA GLU A 168 -10.27 -3.49 17.80
C GLU A 168 -10.58 -2.35 16.81
N LEU A 169 -11.75 -1.73 16.94
CA LEU A 169 -12.15 -0.58 16.11
C LEU A 169 -11.16 0.60 16.18
N LYS A 170 -10.57 0.84 17.34
CA LYS A 170 -9.66 1.96 17.55
C LYS A 170 -8.39 1.91 16.68
N LEU A 171 -7.98 0.72 16.21
CA LEU A 171 -6.81 0.58 15.35
C LEU A 171 -7.01 1.29 14.01
N ALA A 172 -8.26 1.44 13.55
CA ALA A 172 -8.61 2.15 12.33
C ALA A 172 -8.76 3.68 12.50
N GLU A 173 -8.69 4.23 13.72
CA GLU A 173 -8.86 5.67 13.96
C GLU A 173 -7.81 6.54 13.27
N ARG A 174 -6.60 5.98 13.04
CA ARG A 174 -5.50 6.66 12.35
C ARG A 174 -5.61 6.63 10.82
N LEU A 175 -6.68 6.04 10.26
CA LEU A 175 -6.93 6.11 8.83
C LEU A 175 -6.81 7.56 8.35
N THR A 176 -5.98 7.81 7.35
CA THR A 176 -5.82 9.12 6.72
C THR A 176 -6.42 9.11 5.32
N VAL A 177 -7.14 10.18 4.99
CA VAL A 177 -7.68 10.43 3.66
C VAL A 177 -7.41 11.89 3.32
N PHE A 178 -6.71 12.14 2.22
CA PHE A 178 -6.41 13.50 1.78
C PHE A 178 -6.31 13.60 0.26
N GLU A 179 -6.59 14.78 -0.28
CA GLU A 179 -6.56 15.03 -1.71
C GLU A 179 -5.13 15.12 -2.23
N LEU A 180 -4.87 14.49 -3.38
CA LEU A 180 -3.60 14.53 -4.08
C LEU A 180 -3.73 15.40 -5.33
N ASN A 181 -3.11 16.59 -5.31
CA ASN A 181 -3.33 17.58 -6.36
C ASN A 181 -2.64 17.26 -7.69
N GLN A 182 -1.33 17.02 -7.67
CA GLN A 182 -0.56 16.75 -8.90
C GLN A 182 0.48 15.66 -8.67
N TYR A 183 0.56 14.73 -9.61
CA TYR A 183 1.60 13.72 -9.68
C TYR A 183 1.70 13.18 -11.11
N SER A 184 2.92 12.89 -11.54
CA SER A 184 3.18 12.15 -12.78
C SER A 184 3.43 10.67 -12.50
N THR A 185 4.11 10.39 -11.40
CA THR A 185 4.50 9.02 -11.02
C THR A 185 4.32 8.82 -9.52
N LEU A 186 3.67 7.72 -9.15
CA LEU A 186 3.56 7.23 -7.78
C LEU A 186 4.20 5.85 -7.68
N LEU A 187 4.94 5.62 -6.60
CA LEU A 187 5.49 4.32 -6.24
C LEU A 187 4.83 3.86 -4.94
N PHE A 188 4.37 2.61 -4.92
CA PHE A 188 3.81 1.95 -3.74
C PHE A 188 4.71 0.79 -3.37
N THR A 189 5.00 0.61 -2.08
CA THR A 189 5.81 -0.51 -1.58
C THR A 189 5.28 -1.04 -0.26
N THR A 190 5.34 -2.36 -0.05
CA THR A 190 5.19 -2.98 1.27
C THR A 190 6.52 -3.00 2.01
N ASP A 191 6.52 -3.32 3.30
CA ASP A 191 7.71 -3.29 4.14
C ASP A 191 8.74 -4.34 3.74
N GLY A 192 8.31 -5.47 3.14
CA GLY A 192 9.22 -6.44 2.52
C GLY A 192 10.17 -5.81 1.49
N ILE A 193 9.80 -4.67 0.89
CA ILE A 193 10.66 -3.88 0.00
C ILE A 193 11.44 -2.82 0.78
N HIS A 194 10.75 -1.84 1.37
CA HIS A 194 11.38 -0.60 1.85
C HIS A 194 12.09 -0.74 3.22
N ASP A 195 11.93 -1.84 3.92
CA ASP A 195 12.74 -2.16 5.10
C ASP A 195 14.08 -2.83 4.72
N HIS A 196 14.21 -3.32 3.49
CA HIS A 196 15.37 -4.06 3.01
C HIS A 196 16.24 -3.30 2.02
N ILE A 197 15.68 -2.36 1.25
CA ILE A 197 16.45 -1.54 0.31
C ILE A 197 16.34 -0.05 0.63
N SER A 198 17.41 0.68 0.37
CA SER A 198 17.47 2.10 0.69
C SER A 198 16.59 2.94 -0.24
N LEU A 199 16.18 4.12 0.25
CA LEU A 199 15.47 5.10 -0.58
C LEU A 199 16.29 5.51 -1.80
N ASP A 200 17.60 5.71 -1.64
CA ASP A 200 18.51 6.07 -2.74
C ASP A 200 18.48 5.02 -3.87
N LEU A 201 18.47 3.72 -3.51
CA LEU A 201 18.37 2.66 -4.52
C LEU A 201 16.99 2.65 -5.21
N LEU A 202 15.90 2.89 -4.48
CA LEU A 202 14.58 3.04 -5.08
C LEU A 202 14.55 4.23 -6.06
N GLU A 203 15.16 5.36 -5.71
CA GLU A 203 15.27 6.55 -6.55
C GLU A 203 16.04 6.27 -7.82
N ASP A 204 17.19 5.59 -7.72
CA ASP A 204 18.03 5.21 -8.86
C ASP A 204 17.28 4.27 -9.81
N LEU A 205 16.59 3.25 -9.30
CA LEU A 205 15.83 2.30 -10.10
C LEU A 205 14.65 2.97 -10.80
N VAL A 206 13.84 3.76 -10.09
CA VAL A 206 12.68 4.48 -10.65
C VAL A 206 13.11 5.57 -11.65
N SER A 207 14.35 6.03 -11.58
CA SER A 207 14.91 7.04 -12.50
C SER A 207 15.81 6.45 -13.60
N SER A 208 15.93 5.13 -13.66
CA SER A 208 16.85 4.43 -14.60
C SER A 208 16.51 4.59 -16.08
N GLY A 209 15.30 5.06 -16.42
CA GLY A 209 14.82 5.17 -17.80
C GLY A 209 14.43 3.83 -18.46
N LYS A 210 14.40 2.75 -17.70
CA LYS A 210 13.90 1.43 -18.12
C LYS A 210 12.38 1.42 -18.22
N ASP A 211 11.82 0.39 -18.83
CA ASP A 211 10.37 0.17 -18.80
C ASP A 211 9.89 -0.15 -17.39
N GLY A 212 8.61 0.11 -17.12
CA GLY A 212 8.08 0.04 -15.76
C GLY A 212 8.03 -1.38 -15.19
N VAL A 213 7.86 -2.41 -16.01
CA VAL A 213 7.89 -3.82 -15.57
C VAL A 213 9.29 -4.18 -15.11
N THR A 214 10.31 -3.87 -15.93
CA THR A 214 11.73 -4.07 -15.57
C THR A 214 12.10 -3.34 -14.28
N ILE A 215 11.63 -2.10 -14.08
CA ILE A 215 11.86 -1.37 -12.82
C ILE A 215 11.28 -2.13 -11.62
N CYS A 216 10.03 -2.60 -11.70
CA CYS A 216 9.39 -3.35 -10.61
C CYS A 216 10.12 -4.67 -10.33
N GLU A 217 10.53 -5.41 -11.37
CA GLU A 217 11.30 -6.66 -11.23
C GLU A 217 12.68 -6.43 -10.58
N GLU A 218 13.37 -5.36 -10.94
CA GLU A 218 14.66 -5.02 -10.34
C GLU A 218 14.53 -4.59 -8.88
N ILE A 219 13.49 -3.83 -8.51
CA ILE A 219 13.20 -3.48 -7.12
C ILE A 219 12.95 -4.76 -6.30
N LEU A 220 12.13 -5.67 -6.81
CA LEU A 220 11.84 -6.94 -6.16
C LEU A 220 13.11 -7.79 -6.01
N SER A 221 13.90 -7.90 -7.08
CA SER A 221 15.17 -8.64 -7.08
C SER A 221 16.17 -8.05 -6.08
N ALA A 222 16.23 -6.72 -5.94
CA ALA A 222 17.09 -6.06 -4.97
C ALA A 222 16.67 -6.38 -3.52
N ALA A 223 15.37 -6.43 -3.21
CA ALA A 223 14.87 -6.80 -1.89
C ALA A 223 15.18 -8.27 -1.58
N VAL A 224 15.03 -9.18 -2.56
CA VAL A 224 15.46 -10.59 -2.41
C VAL A 224 16.96 -10.70 -2.16
N ALA A 225 17.78 -9.95 -2.89
CA ALA A 225 19.24 -9.92 -2.71
C ALA A 225 19.66 -9.34 -1.35
N ALA A 226 18.82 -8.47 -0.76
CA ALA A 226 18.97 -7.94 0.59
C ALA A 226 18.39 -8.87 1.68
N GLU A 227 18.12 -10.14 1.32
CA GLU A 227 17.64 -11.20 2.21
C GLU A 227 16.26 -10.94 2.84
N SER A 228 15.37 -10.17 2.18
CA SER A 228 13.97 -10.06 2.58
C SER A 228 13.33 -11.46 2.59
N LYS A 229 12.57 -11.75 3.63
CA LYS A 229 11.84 -13.02 3.81
C LYS A 229 10.33 -12.83 3.76
N ASP A 230 9.89 -11.58 3.75
CA ASP A 230 8.48 -11.20 3.73
C ASP A 230 7.90 -11.21 2.33
N ASP A 231 6.61 -11.00 2.24
CA ASP A 231 5.95 -10.74 0.97
C ASP A 231 6.51 -9.45 0.36
N LEU A 232 6.66 -9.44 -0.94
CA LEU A 232 7.30 -8.35 -1.67
C LEU A 232 6.30 -7.75 -2.65
N THR A 233 5.91 -6.52 -2.43
CA THR A 233 5.00 -5.83 -3.36
C THR A 233 5.51 -4.45 -3.71
N VAL A 234 5.62 -4.21 -5.01
CA VAL A 234 5.90 -2.90 -5.61
C VAL A 234 4.92 -2.63 -6.73
N MET A 235 4.39 -1.40 -6.77
CA MET A 235 3.52 -0.94 -7.84
C MET A 235 3.95 0.48 -8.25
N LEU A 236 4.18 0.68 -9.54
CA LEU A 236 4.56 1.96 -10.15
C LEU A 236 3.40 2.44 -11.03
N LEU A 237 2.79 3.56 -10.66
CA LEU A 237 1.74 4.21 -11.44
C LEU A 237 2.34 5.42 -12.16
N VAL A 238 2.26 5.42 -13.49
CA VAL A 238 2.79 6.49 -14.34
C VAL A 238 1.65 7.09 -15.16
N ARG A 239 1.36 8.37 -14.93
CA ARG A 239 0.46 9.15 -15.79
C ARG A 239 1.26 9.71 -16.94
N GLN A 240 0.78 9.53 -18.15
CA GLN A 240 1.28 10.30 -19.29
C GLN A 240 0.86 11.76 -19.09
N GLU A 241 1.80 12.68 -19.23
CA GLU A 241 1.44 14.10 -19.32
C GLU A 241 0.52 14.25 -20.54
N GLU A 242 -0.70 14.73 -20.32
CA GLU A 242 -1.50 15.22 -21.44
C GLU A 242 -0.69 16.37 -22.06
N ASN A 243 -0.13 16.12 -23.23
CA ASN A 243 0.41 17.17 -24.08
C ASN A 243 -0.74 18.11 -24.45
N ASN A 244 -1.04 19.07 -23.58
CA ASN A 244 -1.83 20.24 -23.94
C ASN A 244 -1.02 21.00 -25.00
N GLY A 245 -1.09 20.51 -26.22
CA GLY A 245 -0.58 21.21 -27.39
C GLY A 245 -1.24 22.57 -27.44
N ILE A 246 -0.48 23.57 -27.02
CA ILE A 246 -0.79 24.95 -27.38
C ILE A 246 -0.65 24.99 -28.92
N GLN A 247 -1.75 24.84 -29.62
CA GLN A 247 -1.82 25.28 -31.01
C GLN A 247 -1.69 26.80 -30.99
N VAL A 248 -0.53 27.25 -31.39
CA VAL A 248 -0.24 28.68 -31.74
C VAL A 248 -0.87 28.98 -33.08
#